data_eed3d9d55a49c0bca0722d813131938b
#
_entry.id   eed3d9d55a49c0bca0722d813131938b
#
_cell.length_a   1.000
_cell.length_b   1.000
_cell.length_c   1.000
_cell.angle_alpha   90.00
_cell.angle_beta   90.00
_cell.angle_gamma   90.00
#
_symmetry.space_group_name_H-M   'P 1'
#
loop_
_entity.id
_entity.type
_entity.pdbx_description
1 polymer ?
#
loop_
_entity_poly.entity_id
_entity_poly.type
_entity_poly.pdbx_seq_one_letter_code
_entity_poly.pdbx_strand_id
1 'polypeptide(L)' 'MSMARRFHGKPVTRLIVSVPDHVVAAVDRLLRLSPHHPARGNRAEFVRLAITEKLARDKRPSDD' A
#
# COMPACT_ATOMS: atom_id res chain seq x y z
N MET A 1 6.71 -13.84 -17.65
CA MET A 1 7.58 -13.82 -17.05
C MET A 1 8.03 -12.67 -16.37
N SER A 2 8.20 -11.70 -16.90
CA SER A 2 8.78 -10.62 -16.26
C SER A 2 7.96 -9.97 -15.22
N MET A 3 6.70 -10.13 -15.23
CA MET A 3 5.90 -9.51 -14.26
C MET A 3 6.22 -9.96 -12.90
N ALA A 4 6.61 -11.16 -12.72
CA ALA A 4 6.86 -11.70 -11.42
C ALA A 4 7.99 -11.01 -10.70
N ARG A 5 8.85 -10.33 -11.44
CA ARG A 5 9.96 -9.72 -10.79
C ARG A 5 9.61 -8.62 -9.86
N ARG A 6 8.52 -7.93 -10.06
CA ARG A 6 8.15 -6.86 -9.17
C ARG A 6 7.87 -7.35 -7.77
N PHE A 7 7.54 -8.61 -7.63
CA PHE A 7 7.19 -9.16 -6.35
C PHE A 7 8.20 -10.20 -5.91
N HIS A 8 9.37 -10.17 -6.53
CA HIS A 8 10.46 -11.07 -6.15
C HIS A 8 10.05 -12.53 -6.19
N GLY A 9 9.23 -12.87 -7.17
CA GLY A 9 8.83 -14.26 -7.32
C GLY A 9 7.75 -14.73 -6.40
N LYS A 10 7.27 -13.90 -5.50
CA LYS A 10 6.21 -14.31 -4.61
C LYS A 10 4.87 -14.27 -5.32
N PRO A 11 4.00 -15.23 -5.05
CA PRO A 11 2.68 -15.20 -5.65
C PRO A 11 1.90 -14.02 -5.11
N VAL A 12 1.05 -13.45 -5.93
CA VAL A 12 0.24 -12.31 -5.51
C VAL A 12 -1.22 -12.60 -5.76
N THR A 13 -2.07 -11.97 -4.97
CA THR A 13 -3.50 -12.07 -5.12
C THR A 13 -4.02 -10.65 -5.35
N ARG A 14 -4.85 -10.50 -6.36
CA ARG A 14 -5.43 -9.20 -6.65
C ARG A 14 -6.62 -8.98 -5.74
N LEU A 15 -6.61 -7.89 -5.01
CA LEU A 15 -7.72 -7.53 -4.14
C LEU A 15 -8.47 -6.37 -4.73
N ILE A 16 -9.78 -6.44 -4.67
CA ILE A 16 -10.62 -5.34 -5.14
C ILE A 16 -11.43 -4.86 -3.95
N VAL A 17 -11.18 -3.64 -3.54
CA VAL A 17 -11.88 -3.06 -2.40
C VAL A 17 -12.44 -1.71 -2.77
N SER A 18 -13.55 -1.36 -2.14
CA SER A 18 -14.17 -0.06 -2.35
C SER A 18 -13.68 0.88 -1.27
N VAL A 19 -13.31 2.06 -1.66
CA VAL A 19 -12.80 3.06 -0.73
C VAL A 19 -13.57 4.35 -0.93
N PRO A 20 -13.98 5.02 0.13
CA PRO A 20 -14.72 6.27 -0.02
C PRO A 20 -13.92 7.31 -0.81
N ASP A 21 -14.61 8.08 -1.60
CA ASP A 21 -13.95 9.08 -2.45
C ASP A 21 -13.06 10.03 -1.66
N HIS A 22 -13.50 10.46 -0.50
CA HIS A 22 -12.71 11.42 0.26
C HIS A 22 -11.39 10.81 0.76
N VAL A 23 -11.40 9.51 0.98
CA VAL A 23 -10.17 8.83 1.41
C VAL A 23 -9.21 8.72 0.24
N VAL A 24 -9.74 8.40 -0.94
CA VAL A 24 -8.90 8.33 -2.13
C VAL A 24 -8.29 9.69 -2.43
N ALA A 25 -9.10 10.75 -2.28
CA ALA A 25 -8.60 12.09 -2.52
C ALA A 25 -7.49 12.44 -1.53
N ALA A 26 -7.63 12.00 -0.30
CA ALA A 26 -6.60 12.26 0.70
C ALA A 26 -5.30 11.56 0.36
N VAL A 27 -5.39 10.33 -0.13
CA VAL A 27 -4.20 9.60 -0.54
C VAL A 27 -3.52 10.31 -1.70
N ASP A 28 -4.30 10.70 -2.70
CA ASP A 28 -3.72 11.37 -3.85
C ASP A 28 -3.05 12.67 -3.47
N ARG A 29 -3.68 13.40 -2.55
CA ARG A 29 -3.11 14.66 -2.11
C ARG A 29 -1.80 14.44 -1.37
N LEU A 30 -1.78 13.45 -0.50
CA LEU A 30 -0.57 13.13 0.26
C LEU A 30 0.57 12.78 -0.70
N LEU A 31 0.29 11.93 -1.68
CA LEU A 31 1.32 11.52 -2.62
C LEU A 31 1.84 12.68 -3.45
N ARG A 32 0.94 13.59 -3.81
CA ARG A 32 1.32 14.74 -4.61
C ARG A 32 2.20 15.70 -3.82
N LEU A 33 1.91 15.84 -2.53
CA LEU A 33 2.63 16.79 -1.69
C LEU A 33 3.88 16.19 -1.03
N SER A 34 4.10 14.92 -1.22
CA SER A 34 5.22 14.24 -0.58
C SER A 34 6.06 13.51 -1.61
N PRO A 35 6.87 14.22 -2.37
CA PRO A 35 7.62 13.60 -3.46
C PRO A 35 8.60 12.53 -2.99
N HIS A 36 8.98 12.58 -1.73
CA HIS A 36 9.91 11.58 -1.21
C HIS A 36 9.23 10.43 -0.49
N HIS A 37 7.92 10.37 -0.60
CA HIS A 37 7.18 9.28 0.01
C HIS A 37 7.60 7.95 -0.62
N PRO A 38 7.71 6.88 0.17
CA PRO A 38 8.13 5.59 -0.36
C PRO A 38 7.26 5.07 -1.51
N ALA A 39 6.00 5.47 -1.55
CA ALA A 39 5.11 5.04 -2.63
C ALA A 39 5.38 5.76 -3.94
N ARG A 40 6.16 6.84 -3.89
CA ARG A 40 6.56 7.55 -5.10
C ARG A 40 5.43 7.95 -6.02
N GLY A 41 4.37 8.45 -5.44
CA GLY A 41 3.24 8.92 -6.20
C GLY A 41 2.37 7.82 -6.77
N ASN A 42 2.61 6.59 -6.39
CA ASN A 42 1.88 5.45 -6.91
C ASN A 42 0.82 5.02 -5.90
N ARG A 43 -0.45 5.15 -6.28
CA ARG A 43 -1.55 4.81 -5.37
C ARG A 43 -1.53 3.33 -4.98
N ALA A 44 -1.27 2.46 -5.93
CA ALA A 44 -1.24 1.03 -5.63
C ALA A 44 -0.13 0.70 -4.65
N GLU A 45 0.99 1.35 -4.80
CA GLU A 45 2.11 1.12 -3.90
C GLU A 45 1.79 1.63 -2.51
N PHE A 46 1.08 2.75 -2.43
CA PHE A 46 0.65 3.29 -1.15
C PHE A 46 -0.22 2.27 -0.43
N VAL A 47 -1.15 1.65 -1.17
CA VAL A 47 -2.05 0.66 -0.59
C VAL A 47 -1.27 -0.56 -0.08
N ARG A 48 -0.31 -1.03 -0.85
CA ARG A 48 0.48 -2.18 -0.41
C ARG A 48 1.26 -1.87 0.85
N LEU A 49 1.83 -0.68 0.92
CA LEU A 49 2.57 -0.27 2.11
C LEU A 49 1.64 -0.15 3.30
N ALA A 50 0.45 0.39 3.08
CA ALA A 50 -0.52 0.54 4.15
C ALA A 50 -0.95 -0.82 4.70
N ILE A 51 -1.17 -1.78 3.82
CA ILE A 51 -1.56 -3.11 4.25
C ILE A 51 -0.45 -3.75 5.09
N THR A 52 0.77 -3.65 4.63
CA THR A 52 1.89 -4.21 5.34
C THR A 52 2.04 -3.57 6.71
N GLU A 53 1.92 -2.25 6.75
CA GLU A 53 2.05 -1.52 7.98
C GLU A 53 0.94 -1.86 8.96
N LYS A 54 -0.29 -1.94 8.47
CA LYS A 54 -1.41 -2.26 9.31
C LYS A 54 -1.27 -3.67 9.89
N LEU A 55 -0.85 -4.60 9.08
CA LEU A 55 -0.64 -5.96 9.54
C LEU A 55 0.42 -6.02 10.63
N ALA A 56 1.52 -5.34 10.43
CA ALA A 56 2.60 -5.35 11.40
C ALA A 56 2.12 -4.76 12.72
N ARG A 57 1.32 -3.71 12.63
CA ARG A 57 0.83 -3.06 13.83
C ARG A 57 -0.13 -3.93 14.60
N ASP A 58 -1.03 -4.61 13.89
CA ASP A 58 -2.04 -5.41 14.54
C ASP A 58 -1.52 -6.76 15.03
N LYS A 59 -0.39 -7.18 14.52
CA LYS A 59 0.16 -8.47 14.92
C LYS A 59 1.19 -8.37 16.02
N ARG A 60 1.46 -7.20 16.51
CA ARG A 60 2.51 -7.07 17.51
C ARG A 60 2.18 -7.85 18.76
N PRO A 61 3.02 -8.80 19.12
CA PRO A 61 2.76 -9.65 20.27
C PRO A 61 2.81 -8.89 21.58
N SER A 62 3.59 -7.86 21.64
CA SER A 62 3.71 -7.12 22.86
C SER A 62 2.42 -6.41 23.23
N ASP A 63 1.55 -6.29 22.28
CA ASP A 63 0.30 -5.64 22.55
C ASP A 63 -0.63 -6.57 23.28
N ASP A 64 -0.32 -7.79 23.29
CA ASP A 64 -1.20 -8.79 23.90
C ASP A 64 -1.12 -8.85 25.40
#